data_f202a44b8a9511d1c3cb57c08b247b9c
#
_entry.id   f202a44b8a9511d1c3cb57c08b247b9c
#
_cell.length_a   1.000
_cell.length_b   1.000
_cell.length_c   1.000
_cell.angle_alpha   90.00
_cell.angle_beta   90.00
_cell.angle_gamma   90.00
#
_symmetry.space_group_name_H-M   'P 1'
#
loop_
_entity.id
_entity.type
_entity.pdbx_description
1 polymer ?
#
loop_
_entity_poly.entity_id
_entity_poly.type
_entity_poly.pdbx_seq_one_letter_code
_entity_poly.pdbx_strand_id
1 'polypeptide(L)'
;MKKGFTLIEMLVVIGIIAVLMGTGAGAYSGIVKAAEKKRCQELVADTATALTALYQKNGAWPKALRRGNATDVELDKDAALPLAKAGYMSLSMNDGKLSGYDRFGIVSPWGAAHIKKRGAAASLSDKIGSRSLQDHILHCALDLDGDGIIEGALVGGESVDIRATAAVWCCGKDGVIERYSTGLKKDDAYSWSYGQTQGVK
;
A
#
# COMPACT_ATOMS: atom_id res chain seq x y z
N MET A 1 -29.36 -40.26 -37.03
CA MET A 1 -30.11 -40.30 -35.75
C MET A 1 -29.39 -39.37 -34.76
N LYS A 2 -30.05 -38.29 -34.36
CA LYS A 2 -29.48 -37.40 -33.30
C LYS A 2 -29.72 -38.10 -31.95
N LYS A 3 -28.66 -38.46 -31.23
CA LYS A 3 -28.73 -39.00 -29.88
C LYS A 3 -29.15 -37.86 -28.96
N GLY A 4 -30.28 -37.93 -28.33
CA GLY A 4 -30.70 -36.99 -27.27
C GLY A 4 -29.96 -37.29 -25.96
N PHE A 5 -29.63 -36.25 -25.18
CA PHE A 5 -29.09 -36.42 -23.84
C PHE A 5 -30.10 -37.07 -22.90
N THR A 6 -29.64 -37.99 -22.07
CA THR A 6 -30.48 -38.61 -21.05
C THR A 6 -30.58 -37.67 -19.83
N LEU A 7 -31.69 -37.78 -19.12
CA LEU A 7 -31.96 -37.00 -17.90
C LEU A 7 -30.89 -37.25 -16.82
N ILE A 8 -30.36 -38.47 -16.77
CA ILE A 8 -29.33 -38.85 -15.81
C ILE A 8 -27.96 -38.22 -16.15
N GLU A 9 -27.60 -38.08 -17.44
CA GLU A 9 -26.39 -37.41 -17.86
C GLU A 9 -26.40 -35.92 -17.45
N MET A 10 -27.56 -35.26 -17.61
CA MET A 10 -27.69 -33.87 -17.16
C MET A 10 -27.60 -33.74 -15.64
N LEU A 11 -28.20 -34.67 -14.89
CA LEU A 11 -28.19 -34.66 -13.42
C LEU A 11 -26.78 -34.84 -12.86
N VAL A 12 -25.98 -35.73 -13.47
CA VAL A 12 -24.57 -35.94 -13.08
C VAL A 12 -23.74 -34.69 -13.36
N VAL A 13 -23.92 -34.06 -14.53
CA VAL A 13 -23.19 -32.84 -14.89
C VAL A 13 -23.49 -31.69 -13.93
N ILE A 14 -24.75 -31.42 -13.62
CA ILE A 14 -25.08 -30.35 -12.67
C ILE A 14 -24.58 -30.68 -11.25
N GLY A 15 -24.57 -31.95 -10.84
CA GLY A 15 -23.99 -32.40 -9.59
C GLY A 15 -22.50 -32.11 -9.48
N ILE A 16 -21.73 -32.42 -10.53
CA ILE A 16 -20.27 -32.11 -10.59
C ILE A 16 -20.04 -30.60 -10.56
N ILE A 17 -20.78 -29.82 -11.34
CA ILE A 17 -20.68 -28.35 -11.36
C ILE A 17 -20.97 -27.77 -9.98
N ALA A 18 -21.99 -28.24 -9.29
CA ALA A 18 -22.35 -27.77 -7.95
C ALA A 18 -21.24 -28.03 -6.92
N VAL A 19 -20.57 -29.20 -6.98
CA VAL A 19 -19.45 -29.53 -6.11
C VAL A 19 -18.24 -28.64 -6.44
N LEU A 20 -17.90 -28.45 -7.72
CA LEU A 20 -16.77 -27.59 -8.13
C LEU A 20 -16.99 -26.13 -7.77
N MET A 21 -18.21 -25.59 -7.92
CA MET A 21 -18.55 -24.24 -7.50
C MET A 21 -18.47 -24.06 -5.98
N GLY A 22 -18.91 -25.05 -5.20
CA GLY A 22 -18.88 -25.00 -3.74
C GLY A 22 -17.47 -24.96 -3.17
N THR A 23 -16.53 -25.71 -3.74
CA THR A 23 -15.12 -25.74 -3.29
C THR A 23 -14.31 -24.53 -3.79
N GLY A 24 -14.64 -23.98 -4.95
CA GLY A 24 -13.91 -22.86 -5.57
C GLY A 24 -14.08 -21.52 -4.85
N ALA A 25 -15.24 -21.23 -4.26
CA ALA A 25 -15.55 -19.94 -3.67
C ALA A 25 -14.66 -19.58 -2.46
N GLY A 26 -14.37 -20.56 -1.60
CA GLY A 26 -13.51 -20.37 -0.42
C GLY A 26 -12.04 -20.11 -0.80
N ALA A 27 -11.52 -20.89 -1.74
CA ALA A 27 -10.14 -20.74 -2.23
C ALA A 27 -9.92 -19.39 -2.93
N TYR A 28 -10.89 -18.93 -3.71
CA TYR A 28 -10.80 -17.64 -4.42
C TYR A 28 -10.61 -16.45 -3.47
N SER A 29 -11.36 -16.41 -2.36
CA SER A 29 -11.26 -15.31 -1.39
C SER A 29 -9.88 -15.24 -0.73
N GLY A 30 -9.25 -16.39 -0.46
CA GLY A 30 -7.89 -16.47 0.07
C GLY A 30 -6.83 -15.95 -0.91
N ILE A 31 -6.96 -16.34 -2.18
CA ILE A 31 -6.04 -15.90 -3.25
C ILE A 31 -6.11 -14.38 -3.45
N VAL A 32 -7.33 -13.81 -3.48
CA VAL A 32 -7.51 -12.36 -3.65
C VAL A 32 -6.85 -11.59 -2.51
N LYS A 33 -7.07 -12.00 -1.24
CA LYS A 33 -6.45 -11.37 -0.07
C LYS A 33 -4.92 -11.44 -0.11
N ALA A 34 -4.36 -12.59 -0.48
CA ALA A 34 -2.93 -12.76 -0.63
C ALA A 34 -2.35 -11.88 -1.74
N ALA A 35 -3.04 -11.76 -2.87
CA ALA A 35 -2.65 -10.91 -3.98
C ALA A 35 -2.69 -9.41 -3.62
N GLU A 36 -3.72 -8.96 -2.88
CA GLU A 36 -3.81 -7.57 -2.39
C GLU A 36 -2.66 -7.24 -1.43
N LYS A 37 -2.36 -8.13 -0.47
CA LYS A 37 -1.23 -7.96 0.44
C LYS A 37 0.10 -7.88 -0.32
N LYS A 38 0.33 -8.77 -1.28
CA LYS A 38 1.54 -8.76 -2.10
C LYS A 38 1.69 -7.46 -2.88
N ARG A 39 0.61 -6.95 -3.49
CA ARG A 39 0.62 -5.64 -4.17
C ARG A 39 0.97 -4.49 -3.22
N CYS A 40 0.49 -4.53 -1.97
CA CYS A 40 0.86 -3.53 -0.97
C CYS A 40 2.35 -3.61 -0.64
N GLN A 41 2.92 -4.80 -0.47
CA GLN A 41 4.35 -5.00 -0.23
C GLN A 41 5.21 -4.50 -1.41
N GLU A 42 4.82 -4.81 -2.64
CA GLU A 42 5.49 -4.32 -3.85
C GLU A 42 5.44 -2.79 -3.92
N LEU A 43 4.27 -2.18 -3.71
CA LEU A 43 4.11 -0.73 -3.72
C LEU A 43 4.99 -0.02 -2.67
N VAL A 44 5.06 -0.56 -1.46
CA VAL A 44 5.89 -0.03 -0.38
C VAL A 44 7.37 -0.13 -0.73
N ALA A 45 7.83 -1.26 -1.28
CA ALA A 45 9.21 -1.47 -1.69
C ALA A 45 9.62 -0.55 -2.86
N ASP A 46 8.75 -0.44 -3.88
CA ASP A 46 8.95 0.44 -5.03
C ASP A 46 9.02 1.91 -4.59
N THR A 47 8.14 2.32 -3.68
CA THR A 47 8.12 3.68 -3.13
C THR A 47 9.40 4.01 -2.35
N ALA A 48 9.88 3.08 -1.51
CA ALA A 48 11.14 3.25 -0.78
C ALA A 48 12.34 3.35 -1.72
N THR A 49 12.36 2.53 -2.77
CA THR A 49 13.38 2.58 -3.82
C THR A 49 13.35 3.92 -4.57
N ALA A 50 12.17 4.39 -4.93
CA ALA A 50 11.98 5.68 -5.60
C ALA A 50 12.42 6.87 -4.73
N LEU A 51 12.11 6.85 -3.44
CA LEU A 51 12.58 7.86 -2.47
C LEU A 51 14.11 7.85 -2.36
N THR A 52 14.71 6.67 -2.22
CA THR A 52 16.17 6.52 -2.14
C THR A 52 16.85 7.05 -3.42
N ALA A 53 16.31 6.73 -4.60
CA ALA A 53 16.80 7.24 -5.87
C ALA A 53 16.67 8.77 -5.98
N LEU A 54 15.57 9.33 -5.48
CA LEU A 54 15.36 10.78 -5.42
C LEU A 54 16.41 11.47 -4.56
N TYR A 55 16.72 10.91 -3.39
CA TYR A 55 17.77 11.41 -2.50
C TYR A 55 19.14 11.32 -3.14
N GLN A 56 19.51 10.19 -3.71
CA GLN A 56 20.79 9.97 -4.38
C GLN A 56 21.01 10.95 -5.54
N LYS A 57 19.96 11.28 -6.29
CA LYS A 57 20.06 12.25 -7.40
C LYS A 57 20.21 13.68 -6.92
N ASN A 58 19.49 14.07 -5.88
CA ASN A 58 19.38 15.47 -5.45
C ASN A 58 20.38 15.83 -4.34
N GLY A 59 20.94 14.84 -3.63
CA GLY A 59 21.79 15.04 -2.45
C GLY A 59 21.05 15.60 -1.23
N ALA A 60 19.75 15.83 -1.34
CA ALA A 60 18.93 16.36 -0.26
C ALA A 60 17.44 15.99 -0.46
N TRP A 61 16.72 15.88 0.64
CA TRP A 61 15.27 15.64 0.60
C TRP A 61 14.50 16.89 0.17
N PRO A 62 13.52 16.78 -0.73
CA PRO A 62 12.58 17.86 -1.04
C PRO A 62 11.87 18.38 0.21
N LYS A 63 11.60 19.69 0.25
CA LYS A 63 10.95 20.34 1.39
C LYS A 63 9.60 19.67 1.77
N ALA A 64 8.86 19.20 0.78
CA ALA A 64 7.57 18.53 1.01
C ALA A 64 7.69 17.22 1.81
N LEU A 65 8.85 16.55 1.76
CA LEU A 65 9.15 15.30 2.46
C LEU A 65 9.82 15.50 3.83
N ARG A 66 10.26 16.72 4.16
CA ARG A 66 10.90 17.04 5.46
C ARG A 66 9.94 17.57 6.51
N ARG A 67 8.68 17.18 6.46
CA ARG A 67 7.67 17.56 7.45
C ARG A 67 7.83 16.72 8.74
N GLY A 68 7.55 17.30 9.91
CA GLY A 68 7.54 16.58 11.18
C GLY A 68 8.85 15.85 11.51
N ASN A 69 10.02 16.44 11.23
CA ASN A 69 11.34 15.80 11.33
C ASN A 69 11.49 14.53 10.47
N ALA A 70 10.60 14.34 9.49
CA ALA A 70 10.55 13.19 8.58
C ALA A 70 10.46 11.82 9.28
N THR A 71 9.92 11.76 10.50
CA THR A 71 9.73 10.52 11.26
C THR A 71 8.41 9.81 10.94
N ASP A 72 7.41 10.56 10.44
CA ASP A 72 6.12 10.07 9.95
C ASP A 72 5.55 11.07 8.96
N VAL A 73 5.76 10.84 7.68
CA VAL A 73 5.31 11.71 6.60
C VAL A 73 4.30 10.97 5.76
N GLU A 74 3.07 11.46 5.71
CA GLU A 74 2.09 10.99 4.73
C GLU A 74 2.55 11.32 3.32
N LEU A 75 2.57 10.33 2.43
CA LEU A 75 2.88 10.50 1.02
C LEU A 75 1.65 11.03 0.25
N ASP A 76 1.13 12.16 0.75
CA ASP A 76 0.03 12.90 0.15
C ASP A 76 0.42 13.47 -1.23
N LYS A 77 -0.48 14.22 -1.84
CA LYS A 77 -0.28 14.82 -3.17
C LYS A 77 1.00 15.68 -3.26
N ASP A 78 1.38 16.38 -2.18
CA ASP A 78 2.53 17.28 -2.18
C ASP A 78 3.85 16.52 -1.97
N ALA A 79 3.82 15.49 -1.12
CA ALA A 79 4.96 14.62 -0.85
C ALA A 79 5.25 13.65 -2.01
N ALA A 80 4.23 13.17 -2.71
CA ALA A 80 4.37 12.28 -3.85
C ALA A 80 4.77 13.00 -5.16
N LEU A 81 4.47 14.30 -5.28
CA LEU A 81 4.74 15.08 -6.49
C LEU A 81 6.21 15.09 -6.93
N PRO A 82 7.23 15.21 -6.04
CA PRO A 82 8.63 15.11 -6.42
C PRO A 82 9.00 13.78 -7.07
N LEU A 83 8.42 12.66 -6.62
CA LEU A 83 8.65 11.32 -7.17
C LEU A 83 8.09 11.20 -8.58
N ALA A 84 6.88 11.74 -8.81
CA ALA A 84 6.24 11.78 -10.11
C ALA A 84 7.02 12.65 -11.11
N LYS A 85 7.45 13.87 -10.70
CA LYS A 85 8.23 14.79 -11.53
C LYS A 85 9.61 14.23 -11.90
N ALA A 86 10.22 13.47 -10.99
CA ALA A 86 11.50 12.83 -11.25
C ALA A 86 11.37 11.57 -12.13
N GLY A 87 10.17 11.07 -12.38
CA GLY A 87 9.92 9.86 -13.14
C GLY A 87 10.26 8.56 -12.41
N TYR A 88 10.44 8.61 -11.09
CA TYR A 88 10.73 7.42 -10.29
C TYR A 88 9.50 6.59 -9.96
N MET A 89 8.31 7.20 -10.04
CA MET A 89 7.03 6.51 -9.93
C MET A 89 6.10 6.93 -11.07
N SER A 90 5.39 5.95 -11.62
CA SER A 90 4.41 6.17 -12.68
C SER A 90 3.09 6.65 -12.08
N LEU A 91 3.04 7.94 -11.69
CA LEU A 91 1.85 8.60 -11.17
C LEU A 91 1.22 9.49 -12.23
N SER A 92 -0.12 9.50 -12.27
CA SER A 92 -0.88 10.33 -13.21
C SER A 92 -0.71 11.81 -12.91
N MET A 93 -0.31 12.61 -13.91
CA MET A 93 -0.11 14.05 -13.75
C MET A 93 -0.88 14.82 -14.81
N ASN A 94 -1.39 16.00 -14.41
CA ASN A 94 -1.94 17.01 -15.31
C ASN A 94 -1.54 18.40 -14.82
N ASP A 95 -1.06 19.26 -15.73
CA ASP A 95 -0.60 20.63 -15.42
C ASP A 95 0.38 20.71 -14.23
N GLY A 96 1.29 19.75 -14.15
CA GLY A 96 2.31 19.67 -13.10
C GLY A 96 1.81 19.30 -11.71
N LYS A 97 0.57 18.81 -11.60
CA LYS A 97 -0.06 18.31 -10.36
C LYS A 97 -0.48 16.86 -10.54
N LEU A 98 -0.55 16.13 -9.45
CA LEU A 98 -1.13 14.79 -9.47
C LEU A 98 -2.61 14.84 -9.84
N SER A 99 -3.05 13.90 -10.64
CA SER A 99 -4.40 13.88 -11.21
C SER A 99 -5.00 12.47 -11.20
N GLY A 100 -6.25 12.36 -11.63
CA GLY A 100 -6.90 11.06 -11.76
C GLY A 100 -6.97 10.27 -10.46
N TYR A 101 -6.44 9.05 -10.49
CA TYR A 101 -6.43 8.17 -9.33
C TYR A 101 -5.36 8.55 -8.29
N ASP A 102 -4.31 9.25 -8.72
CA ASP A 102 -3.17 9.63 -7.88
C ASP A 102 -3.30 11.04 -7.28
N ARG A 103 -4.45 11.71 -7.47
CA ARG A 103 -4.71 13.08 -6.99
C ARG A 103 -4.60 13.27 -5.48
N PHE A 104 -4.65 12.19 -4.71
CA PHE A 104 -4.51 12.20 -3.25
C PHE A 104 -3.09 11.85 -2.78
N GLY A 105 -2.21 11.40 -3.67
CA GLY A 105 -0.88 10.89 -3.36
C GLY A 105 -0.76 9.39 -3.59
N ILE A 106 0.14 8.74 -2.86
CA ILE A 106 0.37 7.30 -2.97
C ILE A 106 -0.51 6.61 -1.95
N VAL A 107 -1.49 5.85 -2.44
CA VAL A 107 -2.48 5.16 -1.60
C VAL A 107 -2.35 3.65 -1.69
N SER A 108 -2.74 2.96 -0.63
CA SER A 108 -2.78 1.50 -0.58
C SER A 108 -3.66 0.91 -1.69
N PRO A 109 -3.51 -0.38 -2.04
CA PRO A 109 -4.37 -1.02 -3.04
C PRO A 109 -5.87 -0.93 -2.74
N TRP A 110 -6.25 -0.94 -1.46
CA TRP A 110 -7.65 -0.79 -1.02
C TRP A 110 -8.16 0.64 -1.19
N GLY A 111 -7.32 1.64 -0.88
CA GLY A 111 -7.60 3.05 -1.17
C GLY A 111 -7.75 3.30 -2.67
N ALA A 112 -6.83 2.77 -3.49
CA ALA A 112 -6.89 2.88 -4.95
C ALA A 112 -8.15 2.23 -5.53
N ALA A 113 -8.55 1.05 -5.02
CA ALA A 113 -9.79 0.39 -5.43
C ALA A 113 -11.04 1.23 -5.09
N HIS A 114 -11.04 1.89 -3.92
CA HIS A 114 -12.12 2.81 -3.53
C HIS A 114 -12.18 4.03 -4.46
N ILE A 115 -11.04 4.67 -4.74
CA ILE A 115 -10.97 5.82 -5.67
C ILE A 115 -11.47 5.42 -7.06
N LYS A 116 -11.07 4.23 -7.54
CA LYS A 116 -11.53 3.70 -8.83
C LYS A 116 -13.04 3.52 -8.87
N LYS A 117 -13.64 3.01 -7.79
CA LYS A 117 -15.09 2.81 -7.67
C LYS A 117 -15.87 4.13 -7.63
N ARG A 118 -15.37 5.13 -6.90
CA ARG A 118 -16.02 6.43 -6.69
C ARG A 118 -15.73 7.43 -7.81
N GLY A 119 -14.66 7.23 -8.57
CA GLY A 119 -14.23 8.14 -9.63
C GLY A 119 -13.94 9.56 -9.13
N ALA A 120 -14.45 10.56 -9.84
CA ALA A 120 -14.27 11.97 -9.49
C ALA A 120 -14.88 12.36 -8.13
N ALA A 121 -15.91 11.64 -7.68
CA ALA A 121 -16.60 11.91 -6.41
C ALA A 121 -15.86 11.37 -5.17
N ALA A 122 -14.69 10.70 -5.32
CA ALA A 122 -13.91 10.23 -4.17
C ALA A 122 -13.31 11.42 -3.40
N SER A 123 -13.35 11.30 -2.06
CA SER A 123 -12.82 12.27 -1.10
C SER A 123 -11.98 11.56 -0.04
N LEU A 124 -11.00 12.26 0.54
CA LEU A 124 -10.19 11.75 1.66
C LEU A 124 -11.01 11.36 2.88
N SER A 125 -12.18 11.98 3.07
CA SER A 125 -13.11 11.65 4.15
C SER A 125 -14.00 10.43 3.88
N ASP A 126 -13.95 9.87 2.65
CA ASP A 126 -14.75 8.68 2.30
C ASP A 126 -14.36 7.50 3.19
N LYS A 127 -15.37 6.76 3.66
CA LYS A 127 -15.16 5.59 4.51
C LYS A 127 -14.81 4.34 3.69
N ILE A 128 -13.75 3.67 4.13
CA ILE A 128 -13.31 2.35 3.67
C ILE A 128 -13.33 1.44 4.91
N GLY A 129 -14.40 0.66 5.08
CA GLY A 129 -14.64 -0.02 6.36
C GLY A 129 -14.90 0.96 7.50
N SER A 130 -14.10 0.88 8.56
CA SER A 130 -14.19 1.76 9.74
C SER A 130 -13.34 3.03 9.62
N ARG A 131 -12.43 3.10 8.65
CA ARG A 131 -11.45 4.17 8.47
C ARG A 131 -11.77 5.06 7.27
N SER A 132 -11.04 6.15 7.11
CA SER A 132 -11.15 7.06 5.98
C SER A 132 -10.19 6.69 4.84
N LEU A 133 -10.39 7.24 3.65
CA LEU A 133 -9.43 7.10 2.56
C LEU A 133 -8.06 7.70 2.93
N GLN A 134 -8.04 8.74 3.77
CA GLN A 134 -6.79 9.34 4.25
C GLN A 134 -5.92 8.33 5.01
N ASP A 135 -6.53 7.48 5.85
CA ASP A 135 -5.81 6.44 6.60
C ASP A 135 -5.17 5.37 5.68
N HIS A 136 -5.51 5.38 4.40
CA HIS A 136 -4.95 4.50 3.36
C HIS A 136 -3.84 5.15 2.51
N ILE A 137 -3.42 6.38 2.81
CA ILE A 137 -2.21 6.99 2.22
C ILE A 137 -0.99 6.28 2.82
N LEU A 138 0.04 6.06 2.02
CA LEU A 138 1.30 5.50 2.51
C LEU A 138 2.04 6.51 3.37
N HIS A 139 2.76 6.01 4.34
CA HIS A 139 3.63 6.79 5.22
C HIS A 139 5.09 6.49 4.93
N CYS A 140 5.95 7.46 5.21
CA CYS A 140 7.40 7.26 5.14
C CYS A 140 8.13 7.96 6.27
N ALA A 141 9.31 7.46 6.58
CA ALA A 141 10.32 8.14 7.38
C ALA A 141 11.65 8.18 6.61
N LEU A 142 12.44 9.20 6.84
CA LEU A 142 13.61 9.53 6.03
C LEU A 142 14.81 9.79 6.92
N ASP A 143 15.95 9.29 6.49
CA ASP A 143 17.26 9.65 7.02
C ASP A 143 17.59 11.10 6.59
N LEU A 144 17.67 12.01 7.55
CA LEU A 144 17.87 13.45 7.28
C LEU A 144 19.33 13.85 7.29
N ASP A 145 20.19 13.18 8.04
CA ASP A 145 21.61 13.49 8.22
C ASP A 145 22.54 12.64 7.35
N GLY A 146 22.01 11.57 6.74
CA GLY A 146 22.71 10.74 5.76
C GLY A 146 23.63 9.71 6.40
N ASP A 147 23.41 9.35 7.66
CA ASP A 147 24.18 8.34 8.37
C ASP A 147 23.71 6.89 8.09
N GLY A 148 22.61 6.75 7.38
CA GLY A 148 21.99 5.46 7.02
C GLY A 148 21.06 4.92 8.09
N ILE A 149 20.70 5.71 9.09
CA ILE A 149 19.76 5.35 10.16
C ILE A 149 18.65 6.39 10.23
N ILE A 150 17.42 5.93 10.18
CA ILE A 150 16.26 6.76 10.46
C ILE A 150 15.98 6.68 11.94
N GLU A 151 16.23 7.74 12.68
CA GLU A 151 15.99 7.78 14.11
C GLU A 151 14.53 8.13 14.42
N GLY A 152 13.91 7.35 15.31
CA GLY A 152 12.60 7.67 15.86
C GLY A 152 11.46 7.67 14.87
N ALA A 153 11.49 6.81 13.83
CA ALA A 153 10.34 6.64 12.94
C ALA A 153 9.09 6.24 13.73
N LEU A 154 7.99 6.96 13.53
CA LEU A 154 6.73 6.72 14.26
C LEU A 154 5.87 5.70 13.50
N VAL A 155 5.94 4.45 13.89
CA VAL A 155 5.21 3.34 13.25
C VAL A 155 4.17 2.77 14.21
N GLY A 156 2.89 2.95 13.90
CA GLY A 156 1.80 2.50 14.76
C GLY A 156 1.81 3.15 16.16
N GLY A 157 2.35 4.38 16.26
CA GLY A 157 2.48 5.12 17.52
C GLY A 157 3.68 4.71 18.38
N GLU A 158 4.60 3.90 17.85
CA GLU A 158 5.87 3.54 18.48
C GLU A 158 7.05 4.17 17.75
N SER A 159 8.06 4.58 18.50
CA SER A 159 9.32 5.10 17.96
C SER A 159 10.25 3.93 17.65
N VAL A 160 10.69 3.83 16.40
CA VAL A 160 11.54 2.74 15.90
C VAL A 160 12.72 3.32 15.14
N ASP A 161 13.94 2.89 15.45
CA ASP A 161 15.11 3.25 14.68
C ASP A 161 15.31 2.22 13.54
N ILE A 162 15.41 2.69 12.31
CA ILE A 162 15.43 1.84 11.10
C ILE A 162 16.70 2.10 10.30
N ARG A 163 17.46 1.04 9.99
CA ARG A 163 18.63 1.15 9.09
C ARG A 163 18.18 1.20 7.64
N ALA A 164 17.96 2.40 7.15
CA ALA A 164 17.58 2.67 5.77
C ALA A 164 17.73 4.16 5.45
N THR A 165 17.91 4.53 4.20
CA THR A 165 17.82 5.91 3.74
C THR A 165 16.38 6.41 3.71
N ALA A 166 15.45 5.53 3.36
CA ALA A 166 14.02 5.78 3.39
C ALA A 166 13.28 4.52 3.83
N ALA A 167 12.35 4.66 4.75
CA ALA A 167 11.45 3.62 5.19
C ALA A 167 10.01 4.00 4.80
N VAL A 168 9.26 3.06 4.26
CA VAL A 168 7.88 3.26 3.81
C VAL A 168 7.00 2.17 4.39
N TRP A 169 5.81 2.54 4.82
CA TRP A 169 4.82 1.57 5.30
C TRP A 169 3.41 1.95 4.88
N CYS A 170 2.56 0.97 4.90
CA CYS A 170 1.16 1.12 4.56
C CYS A 170 0.32 0.29 5.53
N CYS A 171 -0.80 0.86 5.94
CA CYS A 171 -1.84 0.13 6.65
C CYS A 171 -2.39 -0.99 5.77
N GLY A 172 -2.85 -2.02 6.41
CA GLY A 172 -3.57 -3.10 5.76
C GLY A 172 -4.95 -2.69 5.26
N LYS A 173 -5.80 -3.68 5.09
CA LYS A 173 -7.18 -3.49 4.63
C LYS A 173 -8.04 -2.73 5.63
N ASP A 174 -7.75 -2.87 6.90
CA ASP A 174 -8.50 -2.23 7.99
C ASP A 174 -8.18 -0.74 8.19
N GLY A 175 -7.13 -0.23 7.51
CA GLY A 175 -6.70 1.16 7.58
C GLY A 175 -6.03 1.52 8.91
N VAL A 176 -5.49 0.54 9.62
CA VAL A 176 -4.79 0.73 10.90
C VAL A 176 -3.36 0.26 10.75
N ILE A 177 -2.42 1.06 11.23
CA ILE A 177 -1.04 0.63 11.41
C ILE A 177 -0.91 0.17 12.86
N GLU A 178 -0.72 -1.12 13.06
CA GLU A 178 -0.56 -1.66 14.40
C GLU A 178 0.81 -1.32 14.98
N ARG A 179 0.92 -1.45 16.31
CA ARG A 179 2.17 -1.25 17.02
C ARG A 179 3.24 -2.20 16.52
N TYR A 180 4.41 -1.67 16.21
CA TYR A 180 5.51 -2.45 15.64
C TYR A 180 6.02 -3.56 16.59
N SER A 181 6.05 -3.29 17.92
CA SER A 181 6.52 -4.24 18.95
C SER A 181 5.60 -5.45 19.17
N THR A 182 4.31 -5.33 18.90
CA THR A 182 3.34 -6.41 19.16
C THR A 182 3.43 -7.56 18.16
N GLY A 183 4.41 -7.53 17.26
CA GLY A 183 4.64 -8.56 16.27
C GLY A 183 3.57 -8.53 15.18
N LEU A 184 3.57 -9.51 14.41
CA LEU A 184 2.88 -9.76 13.15
C LEU A 184 1.60 -8.96 12.91
N LYS A 185 1.75 -7.92 12.18
CA LYS A 185 0.71 -7.16 11.51
C LYS A 185 0.09 -8.03 10.43
N LYS A 186 -1.14 -8.41 10.57
CA LYS A 186 -1.79 -9.38 9.68
C LYS A 186 -1.78 -8.96 8.22
N ASP A 187 -1.89 -7.68 7.95
CA ASP A 187 -2.07 -7.13 6.61
C ASP A 187 -1.25 -5.86 6.31
N ASP A 188 -0.56 -5.28 7.28
CA ASP A 188 0.38 -4.17 7.06
C ASP A 188 1.57 -4.58 6.18
N ALA A 189 2.14 -3.61 5.47
CA ALA A 189 3.34 -3.79 4.67
C ALA A 189 4.41 -2.75 5.04
N TYR A 190 5.66 -3.20 5.10
CA TYR A 190 6.83 -2.42 5.44
C TYR A 190 7.93 -2.63 4.41
N SER A 191 8.70 -1.56 4.07
CA SER A 191 9.84 -1.65 3.14
C SER A 191 11.10 -2.25 3.77
N TRP A 192 11.12 -2.48 5.07
CA TRP A 192 12.27 -3.02 5.80
C TRP A 192 11.92 -4.35 6.47
N SER A 193 12.97 -5.11 6.84
CA SER A 193 12.84 -6.34 7.59
C SER A 193 13.17 -6.13 9.09
N TYR A 194 12.73 -7.07 9.93
CA TYR A 194 12.96 -7.01 11.38
C TYR A 194 14.45 -6.88 11.78
N GLY A 195 15.37 -7.40 10.96
CA GLY A 195 16.82 -7.28 11.19
C GLY A 195 17.40 -5.89 10.91
N GLN A 196 16.64 -4.97 10.32
CA GLN A 196 17.04 -3.60 10.04
C GLN A 196 16.62 -2.62 11.14
N THR A 197 15.87 -3.08 12.14
CA THR A 197 15.43 -2.24 13.26
C THR A 197 16.40 -2.33 14.45
N GLN A 198 16.69 -1.19 15.07
CA GLN A 198 17.43 -1.10 16.33
C GLN A 198 16.50 -0.41 17.34
N GLY A 199 16.20 -1.14 18.42
CA GLY A 199 15.55 -0.58 19.61
C GLY A 199 14.14 -0.03 19.36
N VAL A 200 13.12 -0.75 19.80
CA VAL A 200 11.79 -0.19 20.04
C VAL A 200 11.86 0.49 21.40
N LYS A 201 11.69 1.80 21.43
CA LYS A 201 11.62 2.61 22.69
C LYS A 201 10.18 2.84 23.09
#